data_0580eeeaf4c4b01fc66e697bfa0d48f8
#
_entry.id   0580eeeaf4c4b01fc66e697bfa0d48f8
#
_cell.length_a   1.000
_cell.length_b   1.000
_cell.length_c   1.000
_cell.angle_alpha   90.00
_cell.angle_beta   90.00
_cell.angle_gamma   90.00
#
_symmetry.space_group_name_H-M   'P 1'
#
loop_
_entity.id
_entity.type
_entity.pdbx_description
1 polymer ?
#
loop_
_entity_poly.entity_id
_entity_poly.type
_entity_poly.pdbx_seq_one_letter_code
_entity_poly.pdbx_strand_id
1 'polypeptide(L)'
;MTKPADTHTHPHDPAAAPTAPGHGSARRAPWNERLADVSLETLAVRAGFDPGEFGEHSEAIYLSSSFVHDNAAHAAAKFAGEVDGFIYSRFRNPTVRVFQERLAALEGAEVCLSTGSGMAAIHAVAMSLTGQGDHIVSSRSVFGTTVQLFALFERYGVQSTYVDIADLKAWEAAIQPGKTRFLFVESPANPSTEVADIRALAELAHRHGALLVVDNTFATPVLQRPLELGADVVVHSATKYLDGQGRVLGGAVLGSQSYMKEKLEPVLRYTGPALSAFNAWILLGGLQTLPVRI
;
A
#
# COMPACT_ATOMS: atom_id res chain seq x y z
N MET A 1 -25.66 25.58 73.73
CA MET A 1 -24.31 25.04 73.75
C MET A 1 -23.99 24.62 72.31
N THR A 2 -23.39 25.56 71.56
CA THR A 2 -23.01 25.44 70.16
C THR A 2 -21.53 25.13 70.09
N LYS A 3 -21.14 24.00 69.45
CA LYS A 3 -19.75 23.67 69.12
C LYS A 3 -19.34 24.43 67.83
N PRO A 4 -18.15 24.99 67.73
CA PRO A 4 -17.68 25.60 66.52
C PRO A 4 -17.12 24.55 65.52
N ALA A 5 -17.30 24.79 64.23
CA ALA A 5 -16.78 24.04 63.14
C ALA A 5 -15.29 24.31 62.92
N ASP A 6 -14.47 23.25 62.89
CA ASP A 6 -13.06 23.32 62.48
C ASP A 6 -12.96 23.34 60.96
N THR A 7 -12.50 24.48 60.44
CA THR A 7 -12.11 24.63 59.04
C THR A 7 -10.60 24.40 58.90
N HIS A 8 -10.18 23.17 58.57
CA HIS A 8 -8.82 22.89 58.09
C HIS A 8 -8.71 23.22 56.59
N THR A 9 -8.27 24.42 56.30
CA THR A 9 -7.76 24.78 54.97
C THR A 9 -6.30 24.38 54.90
N HIS A 10 -6.00 23.32 54.13
CA HIS A 10 -4.64 23.05 53.69
C HIS A 10 -4.32 23.95 52.50
N PRO A 11 -3.24 24.73 52.53
CA PRO A 11 -2.75 25.44 51.37
C PRO A 11 -2.05 24.39 50.47
N HIS A 12 -2.67 23.96 49.40
CA HIS A 12 -1.95 23.34 48.29
C HIS A 12 -1.17 24.47 47.58
N ASP A 13 0.11 24.53 47.88
CA ASP A 13 1.08 25.22 47.05
C ASP A 13 1.29 24.33 45.80
N PRO A 14 0.94 24.78 44.59
CA PRO A 14 1.28 24.04 43.36
C PRO A 14 2.76 24.23 43.12
N ALA A 15 3.60 23.37 43.73
CA ALA A 15 4.97 23.23 43.31
C ALA A 15 4.99 23.06 41.82
N ALA A 16 5.58 24.00 41.10
CA ALA A 16 5.74 23.94 39.64
C ALA A 16 6.29 22.59 39.25
N ALA A 17 5.50 21.80 38.52
CA ALA A 17 5.97 20.57 37.91
C ALA A 17 7.26 20.89 37.13
N PRO A 18 8.33 20.11 37.30
CA PRO A 18 9.54 20.35 36.52
C PRO A 18 9.16 20.36 35.05
N THR A 19 9.34 21.49 34.39
CA THR A 19 9.27 21.60 32.94
C THR A 19 10.28 20.59 32.41
N ALA A 20 9.79 19.53 31.78
CA ALA A 20 10.64 18.58 31.08
C ALA A 20 11.59 19.41 30.19
N PRO A 21 12.91 19.11 30.19
CA PRO A 21 13.85 19.82 29.34
C PRO A 21 13.33 19.67 27.91
N GLY A 22 12.97 20.80 27.31
CA GLY A 22 12.60 20.83 25.90
C GLY A 22 13.74 20.21 25.12
N HIS A 23 13.57 18.99 24.65
CA HIS A 23 14.44 18.42 23.64
C HIS A 23 14.25 19.24 22.38
N GLY A 24 14.95 20.37 22.29
CA GLY A 24 15.24 21.05 21.04
C GLY A 24 16.13 20.17 20.20
N SER A 25 15.64 18.97 19.82
CA SER A 25 16.29 18.19 18.78
C SER A 25 16.05 18.93 17.50
N ALA A 26 17.11 19.45 16.87
CA ALA A 26 17.08 19.75 15.45
C ALA A 26 16.29 18.62 14.79
N ARG A 27 15.17 18.94 14.08
CA ARG A 27 14.35 17.92 13.42
C ARG A 27 15.27 17.09 12.56
N ARG A 28 15.36 15.79 12.85
CA ARG A 28 16.12 14.86 12.01
C ARG A 28 15.57 14.95 10.59
N ALA A 29 16.45 14.91 9.60
CA ALA A 29 16.03 14.76 8.20
C ALA A 29 15.04 13.59 8.08
N PRO A 30 14.00 13.69 7.25
CA PRO A 30 13.03 12.61 7.06
C PRO A 30 13.72 11.32 6.58
N TRP A 31 13.09 10.18 6.80
CA TRP A 31 13.70 8.86 6.55
C TRP A 31 14.22 8.69 5.11
N ASN A 32 13.50 9.19 4.12
CA ASN A 32 13.87 9.10 2.71
C ASN A 32 15.16 9.84 2.36
N GLU A 33 15.44 10.97 3.01
CA GLU A 33 16.72 11.68 2.86
C GLU A 33 17.86 10.94 3.57
N ARG A 34 17.57 10.32 4.72
CA ARG A 34 18.57 9.59 5.51
C ARG A 34 18.96 8.24 4.92
N LEU A 35 18.08 7.64 4.11
CA LEU A 35 18.21 6.28 3.57
C LEU A 35 18.26 6.26 2.03
N ALA A 36 18.73 7.34 1.40
CA ALA A 36 18.75 7.45 -0.07
C ALA A 36 19.68 6.41 -0.73
N ASP A 37 20.80 6.08 -0.11
CA ASP A 37 21.86 5.22 -0.68
C ASP A 37 22.18 4.02 0.21
N VAL A 38 21.17 3.34 0.74
CA VAL A 38 21.36 2.17 1.59
C VAL A 38 20.91 0.88 0.91
N SER A 39 21.37 -0.27 1.42
CA SER A 39 20.98 -1.57 0.90
C SER A 39 19.50 -1.91 1.15
N LEU A 40 18.98 -2.87 0.39
CA LEU A 40 17.62 -3.38 0.52
C LEU A 40 17.31 -3.85 1.96
N GLU A 41 18.27 -4.49 2.62
CA GLU A 41 18.14 -4.98 4.00
C GLU A 41 17.94 -3.83 4.99
N THR A 42 18.65 -2.72 4.78
CA THR A 42 18.47 -1.51 5.60
C THR A 42 17.12 -0.85 5.35
N LEU A 43 16.68 -0.77 4.09
CA LEU A 43 15.34 -0.30 3.73
C LEU A 43 14.26 -1.17 4.38
N ALA A 44 14.40 -2.50 4.34
CA ALA A 44 13.47 -3.44 4.93
C ALA A 44 13.24 -3.20 6.43
N VAL A 45 14.28 -2.76 7.15
CA VAL A 45 14.20 -2.49 8.60
C VAL A 45 13.74 -1.06 8.90
N ARG A 46 14.11 -0.07 8.08
CA ARG A 46 14.04 1.34 8.47
C ARG A 46 13.19 2.27 7.58
N ALA A 47 12.91 1.91 6.35
CA ALA A 47 12.15 2.78 5.45
C ALA A 47 10.74 3.07 6.01
N GLY A 48 10.26 4.28 5.78
CA GLY A 48 8.94 4.73 6.23
C GLY A 48 8.85 5.10 7.72
N PHE A 49 9.90 4.90 8.51
CA PHE A 49 9.87 5.12 9.95
C PHE A 49 10.65 6.37 10.37
N ASP A 50 9.94 7.32 10.95
CA ASP A 50 10.49 8.44 11.70
C ASP A 50 9.98 8.37 13.14
N PRO A 51 10.85 8.44 14.16
CA PRO A 51 10.46 8.43 15.57
C PRO A 51 9.48 9.57 15.88
N GLY A 52 8.47 9.29 16.69
CA GLY A 52 7.50 10.28 17.16
C GLY A 52 8.04 11.13 18.31
N GLU A 53 7.12 11.72 19.07
CA GLU A 53 7.46 12.61 20.20
C GLU A 53 8.20 11.94 21.34
N PHE A 54 8.06 10.63 21.50
CA PHE A 54 8.73 9.86 22.56
C PHE A 54 10.11 9.32 22.13
N GLY A 55 10.51 9.52 20.87
CA GLY A 55 11.79 9.00 20.35
C GLY A 55 11.84 7.48 20.30
N GLU A 56 10.70 6.84 20.13
CA GLU A 56 10.57 5.38 20.06
C GLU A 56 11.45 4.79 18.94
N HIS A 57 11.97 3.58 19.18
CA HIS A 57 12.88 2.91 18.26
C HIS A 57 12.15 2.03 17.23
N SER A 58 10.93 1.60 17.54
CA SER A 58 10.10 0.75 16.67
C SER A 58 8.74 1.41 16.41
N GLU A 59 8.08 0.94 15.38
CA GLU A 59 6.81 1.48 14.89
C GLU A 59 5.69 1.35 15.94
N ALA A 60 5.03 2.46 16.25
CA ALA A 60 3.86 2.48 17.12
C ALA A 60 2.61 1.97 16.39
N ILE A 61 1.69 1.36 17.14
CA ILE A 61 0.38 0.94 16.60
C ILE A 61 -0.66 1.99 16.93
N TYR A 62 -1.28 2.58 15.90
CA TYR A 62 -2.38 3.53 16.03
C TYR A 62 -3.71 2.85 15.68
N LEU A 63 -4.41 2.31 16.70
CA LEU A 63 -5.68 1.60 16.49
C LEU A 63 -6.89 2.53 16.38
N SER A 64 -6.71 3.85 16.52
CA SER A 64 -7.80 4.81 16.40
C SER A 64 -8.47 4.74 15.03
N SER A 65 -9.81 4.76 15.01
CA SER A 65 -10.57 4.85 13.75
C SER A 65 -10.61 6.27 13.19
N SER A 66 -10.48 7.30 14.04
CA SER A 66 -10.54 8.70 13.68
C SER A 66 -9.56 9.54 14.48
N PHE A 67 -9.27 10.75 14.01
CA PHE A 67 -8.29 11.65 14.59
C PHE A 67 -8.97 13.00 14.89
N VAL A 68 -8.57 13.63 15.99
CA VAL A 68 -9.12 14.92 16.42
C VAL A 68 -8.57 16.06 15.56
N HIS A 69 -9.32 17.16 15.51
CA HIS A 69 -8.96 18.38 14.81
C HIS A 69 -9.00 19.55 15.78
N ASP A 70 -8.17 20.57 15.56
CA ASP A 70 -8.10 21.73 16.44
C ASP A 70 -9.41 22.54 16.43
N ASN A 71 -10.06 22.60 15.25
CA ASN A 71 -11.34 23.28 15.03
C ASN A 71 -11.99 22.84 13.73
N ALA A 72 -13.20 23.32 13.46
CA ALA A 72 -13.97 22.96 12.26
C ALA A 72 -13.29 23.41 10.94
N ALA A 73 -12.61 24.55 10.92
CA ALA A 73 -11.90 25.03 9.74
C ALA A 73 -10.70 24.13 9.42
N HIS A 74 -9.93 23.69 10.43
CA HIS A 74 -8.84 22.72 10.27
C HIS A 74 -9.36 21.37 9.76
N ALA A 75 -10.50 20.90 10.28
CA ALA A 75 -11.14 19.70 9.76
C ALA A 75 -11.49 19.85 8.28
N ALA A 76 -12.17 20.94 7.89
CA ALA A 76 -12.55 21.21 6.50
C ALA A 76 -11.34 21.23 5.56
N ALA A 77 -10.26 21.92 5.93
CA ALA A 77 -9.02 22.00 5.15
C ALA A 77 -8.36 20.62 4.95
N LYS A 78 -8.36 19.75 5.99
CA LYS A 78 -7.88 18.37 5.86
C LYS A 78 -8.76 17.54 4.90
N PHE A 79 -10.10 17.65 4.99
CA PHE A 79 -11.01 16.94 4.09
C PHE A 79 -10.88 17.42 2.64
N ALA A 80 -10.59 18.70 2.42
CA ALA A 80 -10.32 19.28 1.11
C ALA A 80 -8.92 18.94 0.57
N GLY A 81 -8.03 18.36 1.40
CA GLY A 81 -6.64 18.06 1.01
C GLY A 81 -5.71 19.27 0.97
N GLU A 82 -6.14 20.40 1.50
CA GLU A 82 -5.37 21.65 1.60
C GLU A 82 -4.32 21.59 2.71
N VAL A 83 -4.59 20.79 3.75
CA VAL A 83 -3.68 20.53 4.87
C VAL A 83 -3.48 19.00 4.98
N ASP A 84 -2.22 18.58 5.05
CA ASP A 84 -1.91 17.15 5.26
C ASP A 84 -2.27 16.71 6.68
N GLY A 85 -2.63 15.42 6.83
CA GLY A 85 -2.90 14.84 8.13
C GLY A 85 -3.82 13.63 8.09
N PHE A 86 -4.05 13.08 9.28
CA PHE A 86 -4.94 11.95 9.47
C PHE A 86 -6.33 12.44 9.85
N ILE A 87 -7.36 11.82 9.27
CA ILE A 87 -8.77 12.15 9.49
C ILE A 87 -9.50 10.90 10.00
N TYR A 88 -9.41 9.83 9.24
CA TYR A 88 -10.11 8.58 9.44
C TYR A 88 -9.28 7.41 8.90
N SER A 89 -9.13 6.35 9.70
CA SER A 89 -8.18 5.27 9.40
C SER A 89 -8.48 4.48 8.13
N ARG A 90 -9.72 4.48 7.64
CA ARG A 90 -10.06 3.91 6.32
C ARG A 90 -9.39 4.67 5.18
N PHE A 91 -9.13 5.96 5.35
CA PHE A 91 -8.43 6.79 4.36
C PHE A 91 -6.91 6.71 4.55
N ARG A 92 -6.45 7.05 5.77
CA ARG A 92 -5.03 7.09 6.13
C ARG A 92 -4.87 6.80 7.62
N ASN A 93 -3.88 5.97 7.96
CA ASN A 93 -3.51 5.66 9.35
C ASN A 93 -1.98 5.70 9.48
N PRO A 94 -1.42 6.22 10.59
CA PRO A 94 0.04 6.34 10.75
C PRO A 94 0.78 5.02 10.61
N THR A 95 0.29 3.94 11.22
CA THR A 95 0.92 2.60 11.13
C THR A 95 0.84 2.03 9.72
N VAL A 96 -0.32 2.17 9.05
CA VAL A 96 -0.51 1.73 7.67
C VAL A 96 0.41 2.50 6.73
N ARG A 97 0.61 3.80 6.95
CA ARG A 97 1.52 4.63 6.16
C ARG A 97 2.96 4.09 6.21
N VAL A 98 3.47 3.73 7.39
CA VAL A 98 4.83 3.17 7.50
C VAL A 98 4.98 1.89 6.69
N PHE A 99 3.98 0.99 6.72
CA PHE A 99 3.96 -0.21 5.88
C PHE A 99 4.00 0.13 4.38
N GLN A 100 3.17 1.08 3.96
CA GLN A 100 3.09 1.53 2.56
C GLN A 100 4.41 2.13 2.09
N GLU A 101 4.99 3.06 2.86
CA GLU A 101 6.25 3.72 2.52
C GLU A 101 7.42 2.72 2.49
N ARG A 102 7.46 1.75 3.43
CA ARG A 102 8.48 0.70 3.44
C ARG A 102 8.38 -0.21 2.22
N LEU A 103 7.20 -0.68 1.90
CA LEU A 103 7.00 -1.55 0.74
C LEU A 103 7.28 -0.79 -0.57
N ALA A 104 6.90 0.48 -0.68
CA ALA A 104 7.23 1.33 -1.82
C ALA A 104 8.75 1.45 -2.01
N ALA A 105 9.49 1.69 -0.92
CA ALA A 105 10.96 1.76 -0.97
C ALA A 105 11.61 0.43 -1.39
N LEU A 106 11.06 -0.70 -0.94
CA LEU A 106 11.58 -2.03 -1.32
C LEU A 106 11.30 -2.35 -2.79
N GLU A 107 10.13 -2.01 -3.30
CA GLU A 107 9.70 -2.28 -4.69
C GLU A 107 10.27 -1.25 -5.70
N GLY A 108 10.83 -0.13 -5.21
CA GLY A 108 11.27 0.98 -6.07
C GLY A 108 10.09 1.79 -6.64
N ALA A 109 8.95 1.81 -5.95
CA ALA A 109 7.75 2.52 -6.36
C ALA A 109 7.70 3.95 -5.79
N GLU A 110 7.05 4.87 -6.51
CA GLU A 110 6.78 6.21 -6.00
C GLU A 110 5.75 6.18 -4.85
N VAL A 111 4.72 5.35 -4.98
CA VAL A 111 3.62 5.23 -4.00
C VAL A 111 3.16 3.79 -3.86
N CYS A 112 2.82 3.41 -2.63
CA CYS A 112 2.10 2.19 -2.29
C CYS A 112 0.78 2.55 -1.60
N LEU A 113 -0.32 1.91 -2.02
CA LEU A 113 -1.60 1.92 -1.32
C LEU A 113 -1.95 0.49 -0.90
N SER A 114 -2.36 0.32 0.35
CA SER A 114 -2.64 -1.01 0.91
C SER A 114 -4.13 -1.33 0.98
N THR A 115 -4.43 -2.63 0.94
CA THR A 115 -5.79 -3.18 1.01
C THR A 115 -5.86 -4.33 2.01
N GLY A 116 -7.06 -4.72 2.41
CA GLY A 116 -7.29 -5.81 3.35
C GLY A 116 -6.91 -7.21 2.83
N SER A 117 -6.69 -7.37 1.53
CA SER A 117 -6.26 -8.64 0.90
C SER A 117 -5.69 -8.39 -0.49
N GLY A 118 -4.92 -9.36 -1.03
CA GLY A 118 -4.45 -9.33 -2.41
C GLY A 118 -5.58 -9.28 -3.44
N MET A 119 -6.67 -10.00 -3.22
CA MET A 119 -7.84 -9.95 -4.11
C MET A 119 -8.50 -8.57 -4.13
N ALA A 120 -8.53 -7.87 -2.98
CA ALA A 120 -9.01 -6.49 -2.92
C ALA A 120 -8.08 -5.53 -3.69
N ALA A 121 -6.77 -5.79 -3.71
CA ALA A 121 -5.81 -5.04 -4.53
C ALA A 121 -6.09 -5.22 -6.02
N ILE A 122 -6.20 -6.47 -6.51
CA ILE A 122 -6.50 -6.77 -7.92
C ILE A 122 -7.86 -6.19 -8.32
N HIS A 123 -8.89 -6.35 -7.47
CA HIS A 123 -10.22 -5.77 -7.71
C HIS A 123 -10.15 -4.25 -7.86
N ALA A 124 -9.44 -3.56 -6.96
CA ALA A 124 -9.31 -2.11 -7.00
C ALA A 124 -8.57 -1.62 -8.27
N VAL A 125 -7.51 -2.34 -8.69
CA VAL A 125 -6.80 -2.06 -9.94
C VAL A 125 -7.74 -2.21 -11.14
N ALA A 126 -8.42 -3.36 -11.26
CA ALA A 126 -9.36 -3.58 -12.36
C ALA A 126 -10.46 -2.50 -12.39
N MET A 127 -11.06 -2.18 -11.24
CA MET A 127 -12.09 -1.15 -11.12
C MET A 127 -11.59 0.26 -11.45
N SER A 128 -10.33 0.57 -11.14
CA SER A 128 -9.73 1.89 -11.41
C SER A 128 -9.36 2.10 -12.88
N LEU A 129 -9.13 1.02 -13.62
CA LEU A 129 -8.64 1.06 -14.99
C LEU A 129 -9.71 0.75 -16.03
N THR A 130 -10.82 0.09 -15.65
CA THR A 130 -11.82 -0.37 -16.62
C THR A 130 -13.21 0.19 -16.37
N GLY A 131 -13.97 0.29 -17.44
CA GLY A 131 -15.38 0.61 -17.46
C GLY A 131 -16.12 -0.23 -18.50
N GLN A 132 -17.42 0.03 -18.69
CA GLN A 132 -18.23 -0.68 -19.67
C GLN A 132 -17.64 -0.56 -21.08
N GLY A 133 -17.46 -1.68 -21.75
CA GLY A 133 -16.90 -1.79 -23.10
C GLY A 133 -15.37 -1.96 -23.15
N ASP A 134 -14.70 -1.87 -22.02
CA ASP A 134 -13.26 -2.07 -21.91
C ASP A 134 -12.87 -3.56 -21.90
N HIS A 135 -11.57 -3.81 -22.08
CA HIS A 135 -11.01 -5.13 -22.25
C HIS A 135 -9.73 -5.31 -21.41
N ILE A 136 -9.54 -6.54 -20.90
CA ILE A 136 -8.36 -7.00 -20.17
C ILE A 136 -7.74 -8.16 -20.95
N VAL A 137 -6.41 -8.17 -21.14
CA VAL A 137 -5.69 -9.38 -21.56
C VAL A 137 -4.95 -9.92 -20.35
N SER A 138 -5.13 -11.20 -20.03
CA SER A 138 -4.49 -11.83 -18.87
C SER A 138 -3.77 -13.11 -19.28
N SER A 139 -2.66 -13.42 -18.60
CA SER A 139 -2.14 -14.78 -18.62
C SER A 139 -3.20 -15.77 -18.15
N ARG A 140 -3.20 -16.99 -18.73
CA ARG A 140 -3.96 -18.14 -18.18
C ARG A 140 -3.36 -18.65 -16.88
N SER A 141 -2.05 -18.50 -16.75
CA SER A 141 -1.28 -18.90 -15.57
C SER A 141 -1.34 -17.83 -14.51
N VAL A 142 -2.54 -17.58 -13.96
CA VAL A 142 -2.79 -16.68 -12.81
C VAL A 142 -3.60 -17.42 -11.76
N PHE A 143 -3.59 -16.92 -10.54
CA PHE A 143 -4.39 -17.48 -9.45
C PHE A 143 -5.88 -17.61 -9.85
N GLY A 144 -6.45 -18.80 -9.66
CA GLY A 144 -7.80 -19.11 -10.17
C GLY A 144 -8.90 -18.14 -9.76
N THR A 145 -8.80 -17.56 -8.56
CA THR A 145 -9.76 -16.54 -8.10
C THR A 145 -9.62 -15.22 -8.88
N THR A 146 -8.46 -14.90 -9.44
CA THR A 146 -8.29 -13.76 -10.35
C THR A 146 -9.09 -13.93 -11.63
N VAL A 147 -9.10 -15.16 -12.19
CA VAL A 147 -9.95 -15.49 -13.34
C VAL A 147 -11.42 -15.29 -13.03
N GLN A 148 -11.85 -15.78 -11.84
CA GLN A 148 -13.24 -15.61 -11.40
C GLN A 148 -13.59 -14.13 -11.14
N LEU A 149 -12.66 -13.35 -10.63
CA LEU A 149 -12.84 -11.92 -10.43
C LEU A 149 -13.04 -11.21 -11.78
N PHE A 150 -12.20 -11.48 -12.78
CA PHE A 150 -12.35 -10.86 -14.10
C PHE A 150 -13.65 -11.31 -14.79
N ALA A 151 -14.08 -12.57 -14.64
CA ALA A 151 -15.39 -13.02 -15.09
C ALA A 151 -16.54 -12.29 -14.39
N LEU A 152 -16.36 -11.85 -13.12
CA LEU A 152 -17.36 -11.01 -12.46
C LEU A 152 -17.49 -9.63 -13.13
N PHE A 153 -16.39 -9.07 -13.63
CA PHE A 153 -16.40 -7.80 -14.36
C PHE A 153 -17.15 -7.85 -15.70
N GLU A 154 -17.34 -9.05 -16.29
CA GLU A 154 -18.16 -9.22 -17.49
C GLU A 154 -19.61 -8.77 -17.27
N ARG A 155 -20.13 -8.90 -16.03
CA ARG A 155 -21.46 -8.39 -15.66
C ARG A 155 -21.57 -6.86 -15.78
N TYR A 156 -20.44 -6.18 -15.75
CA TYR A 156 -20.34 -4.72 -15.90
C TYR A 156 -19.83 -4.31 -17.28
N GLY A 157 -19.78 -5.27 -18.23
CA GLY A 157 -19.41 -5.04 -19.61
C GLY A 157 -17.93 -4.95 -19.89
N VAL A 158 -17.08 -5.42 -18.98
CA VAL A 158 -15.61 -5.54 -19.19
C VAL A 158 -15.32 -6.96 -19.68
N GLN A 159 -14.66 -7.10 -20.82
CA GLN A 159 -14.30 -8.40 -21.39
C GLN A 159 -12.89 -8.79 -21.00
N SER A 160 -12.61 -10.09 -20.94
CA SER A 160 -11.28 -10.62 -20.64
C SER A 160 -10.87 -11.69 -21.64
N THR A 161 -9.63 -11.61 -22.15
CA THR A 161 -9.02 -12.64 -22.98
C THR A 161 -7.80 -13.24 -22.28
N TYR A 162 -7.71 -14.57 -22.30
CA TYR A 162 -6.64 -15.30 -21.62
C TYR A 162 -5.70 -15.94 -22.63
N VAL A 163 -4.39 -15.72 -22.46
CA VAL A 163 -3.33 -16.19 -23.35
C VAL A 163 -2.26 -16.97 -22.60
N ASP A 164 -1.43 -17.71 -23.31
CA ASP A 164 -0.26 -18.35 -22.73
C ASP A 164 0.76 -17.30 -22.27
N ILE A 165 1.34 -17.49 -21.09
CA ILE A 165 2.25 -16.54 -20.46
C ILE A 165 3.50 -16.27 -21.32
N ALA A 166 4.00 -17.26 -22.04
CA ALA A 166 5.24 -17.21 -22.84
C ALA A 166 5.00 -16.79 -24.31
N ASP A 167 3.77 -16.79 -24.79
CA ASP A 167 3.46 -16.51 -26.20
C ASP A 167 3.16 -15.02 -26.46
N LEU A 168 4.20 -14.22 -26.66
CA LEU A 168 4.06 -12.79 -26.97
C LEU A 168 3.20 -12.50 -28.21
N LYS A 169 3.15 -13.42 -29.19
CA LYS A 169 2.30 -13.25 -30.37
C LYS A 169 0.82 -13.39 -30.01
N ALA A 170 0.51 -14.34 -29.12
CA ALA A 170 -0.86 -14.50 -28.61
C ALA A 170 -1.29 -13.28 -27.78
N TRP A 171 -0.38 -12.71 -26.97
CA TRP A 171 -0.65 -11.46 -26.25
C TRP A 171 -0.98 -10.31 -27.21
N GLU A 172 -0.15 -10.11 -28.26
CA GLU A 172 -0.38 -9.04 -29.23
C GLU A 172 -1.68 -9.24 -30.01
N ALA A 173 -1.96 -10.47 -30.46
CA ALA A 173 -3.20 -10.81 -31.18
C ALA A 173 -4.47 -10.64 -30.33
N ALA A 174 -4.36 -10.76 -29.01
CA ALA A 174 -5.48 -10.60 -28.08
C ALA A 174 -5.81 -9.12 -27.79
N ILE A 175 -4.89 -8.19 -28.05
CA ILE A 175 -5.13 -6.76 -27.78
C ILE A 175 -6.21 -6.20 -28.71
N GLN A 176 -7.22 -5.59 -28.15
CA GLN A 176 -8.27 -4.86 -28.85
C GLN A 176 -7.93 -3.37 -28.85
N PRO A 177 -7.58 -2.76 -30.00
CA PRO A 177 -7.19 -1.35 -30.07
C PRO A 177 -8.26 -0.43 -29.47
N GLY A 178 -7.84 0.48 -28.59
CA GLY A 178 -8.71 1.45 -27.91
C GLY A 178 -9.61 0.89 -26.81
N LYS A 179 -9.67 -0.45 -26.63
CA LYS A 179 -10.47 -1.12 -25.60
C LYS A 179 -9.61 -1.78 -24.52
N THR A 180 -8.50 -2.43 -24.90
CA THR A 180 -7.62 -3.07 -23.92
C THR A 180 -6.98 -2.00 -23.04
N ARG A 181 -7.29 -2.04 -21.74
CA ARG A 181 -6.79 -1.09 -20.78
C ARG A 181 -5.51 -1.53 -20.11
N PHE A 182 -5.41 -2.82 -19.84
CA PHE A 182 -4.18 -3.37 -19.26
C PHE A 182 -3.98 -4.84 -19.62
N LEU A 183 -2.73 -5.24 -19.55
CA LEU A 183 -2.26 -6.61 -19.56
C LEU A 183 -2.01 -7.03 -18.10
N PHE A 184 -2.46 -8.22 -17.71
CA PHE A 184 -2.28 -8.74 -16.36
C PHE A 184 -1.48 -10.03 -16.36
N VAL A 185 -0.42 -10.08 -15.58
CA VAL A 185 0.43 -11.28 -15.42
C VAL A 185 0.79 -11.50 -13.97
N GLU A 186 0.80 -12.77 -13.55
CA GLU A 186 1.38 -13.23 -12.29
C GLU A 186 2.72 -13.90 -12.60
N SER A 187 3.82 -13.40 -12.03
CA SER A 187 5.16 -13.91 -12.35
C SER A 187 6.07 -13.88 -11.11
N PRO A 188 6.54 -15.07 -10.64
CA PRO A 188 6.16 -16.42 -11.08
C PRO A 188 4.69 -16.76 -10.81
N ALA A 189 4.08 -17.56 -11.69
CA ALA A 189 2.68 -17.95 -11.60
C ALA A 189 2.42 -19.07 -10.58
N ASN A 190 1.28 -19.04 -9.89
CA ASN A 190 0.85 -20.09 -8.96
C ASN A 190 -0.20 -21.02 -9.63
N PRO A 191 -0.01 -22.36 -9.68
CA PRO A 191 1.09 -23.12 -9.10
C PRO A 191 2.19 -23.51 -10.11
N SER A 192 2.08 -23.08 -11.37
CA SER A 192 2.95 -23.56 -12.47
C SER A 192 4.39 -23.06 -12.38
N THR A 193 4.66 -22.02 -11.59
CA THR A 193 5.97 -21.34 -11.47
C THR A 193 6.52 -20.78 -12.79
N GLU A 194 5.67 -20.62 -13.80
CA GLU A 194 6.02 -19.97 -15.05
C GLU A 194 6.39 -18.51 -14.84
N VAL A 195 7.40 -18.06 -15.57
CA VAL A 195 7.94 -16.70 -15.47
C VAL A 195 7.69 -15.95 -16.78
N ALA A 196 7.19 -14.72 -16.67
CA ALA A 196 6.94 -13.86 -17.82
C ALA A 196 8.17 -13.02 -18.18
N ASP A 197 8.33 -12.69 -19.45
CA ASP A 197 9.20 -11.60 -19.89
C ASP A 197 8.47 -10.25 -19.67
N ILE A 198 8.68 -9.69 -18.48
CA ILE A 198 8.01 -8.44 -18.07
C ILE A 198 8.38 -7.28 -18.99
N ARG A 199 9.66 -7.17 -19.44
CA ARG A 199 10.08 -6.10 -20.35
C ARG A 199 9.37 -6.18 -21.69
N ALA A 200 9.33 -7.35 -22.29
CA ALA A 200 8.64 -7.54 -23.56
C ALA A 200 7.13 -7.28 -23.46
N LEU A 201 6.50 -7.67 -22.33
CA LEU A 201 5.08 -7.39 -22.09
C LEU A 201 4.82 -5.89 -21.83
N ALA A 202 5.70 -5.20 -21.11
CA ALA A 202 5.60 -3.75 -20.91
C ALA A 202 5.70 -2.99 -22.23
N GLU A 203 6.72 -3.30 -23.04
CA GLU A 203 6.87 -2.71 -24.36
C GLU A 203 5.66 -2.97 -25.26
N LEU A 204 5.13 -4.19 -25.22
CA LEU A 204 3.92 -4.55 -25.96
C LEU A 204 2.72 -3.74 -25.49
N ALA A 205 2.44 -3.69 -24.19
CA ALA A 205 1.34 -2.93 -23.62
C ALA A 205 1.41 -1.45 -24.04
N HIS A 206 2.57 -0.83 -23.86
CA HIS A 206 2.77 0.59 -24.14
C HIS A 206 2.62 0.94 -25.63
N ARG A 207 3.09 0.06 -26.56
CA ARG A 207 2.86 0.27 -28.00
C ARG A 207 1.38 0.36 -28.37
N HIS A 208 0.52 -0.28 -27.58
CA HIS A 208 -0.93 -0.30 -27.80
C HIS A 208 -1.72 0.64 -26.86
N GLY A 209 -1.03 1.48 -26.07
CA GLY A 209 -1.65 2.42 -25.14
C GLY A 209 -2.33 1.75 -23.94
N ALA A 210 -1.95 0.51 -23.62
CA ALA A 210 -2.37 -0.23 -22.45
C ALA A 210 -1.30 -0.17 -21.34
N LEU A 211 -1.67 -0.51 -20.10
CA LEU A 211 -0.75 -0.64 -18.99
C LEU A 211 -0.37 -2.10 -18.76
N LEU A 212 0.80 -2.34 -18.17
CA LEU A 212 1.17 -3.66 -17.64
C LEU A 212 0.98 -3.70 -16.12
N VAL A 213 0.15 -4.62 -15.65
CA VAL A 213 -0.08 -4.92 -14.23
C VAL A 213 0.56 -6.26 -13.90
N VAL A 214 1.45 -6.29 -12.92
CA VAL A 214 2.18 -7.49 -12.49
C VAL A 214 1.81 -7.86 -11.06
N ASP A 215 1.33 -9.08 -10.84
CA ASP A 215 1.26 -9.65 -9.50
C ASP A 215 2.64 -10.24 -9.14
N ASN A 216 3.33 -9.55 -8.22
CA ASN A 216 4.68 -9.87 -7.77
C ASN A 216 4.72 -10.63 -6.43
N THR A 217 3.60 -11.25 -6.07
CA THR A 217 3.41 -11.88 -4.75
C THR A 217 4.45 -12.94 -4.42
N PHE A 218 4.84 -13.79 -5.39
CA PHE A 218 5.77 -14.88 -5.14
C PHE A 218 7.24 -14.47 -5.25
N ALA A 219 7.60 -13.63 -6.22
CA ALA A 219 8.99 -13.16 -6.33
C ALA A 219 9.36 -12.20 -5.21
N THR A 220 8.44 -11.37 -4.75
CA THR A 220 8.67 -10.25 -3.82
C THR A 220 9.68 -9.23 -4.36
N PRO A 221 9.82 -8.04 -3.76
CA PRO A 221 10.83 -7.07 -4.22
C PRO A 221 12.29 -7.52 -4.03
N VAL A 222 12.51 -8.65 -3.35
CA VAL A 222 13.86 -9.22 -3.17
C VAL A 222 14.36 -9.88 -4.45
N LEU A 223 13.50 -10.65 -5.14
CA LEU A 223 13.88 -11.39 -6.34
C LEU A 223 13.52 -10.67 -7.64
N GLN A 224 12.48 -9.83 -7.63
CA GLN A 224 11.97 -9.18 -8.82
C GLN A 224 11.37 -7.82 -8.49
N ARG A 225 11.70 -6.80 -9.27
CA ARG A 225 11.12 -5.45 -9.21
C ARG A 225 10.50 -5.11 -10.55
N PRO A 226 9.22 -5.42 -10.76
CA PRO A 226 8.57 -5.25 -12.07
C PRO A 226 8.56 -3.83 -12.59
N LEU A 227 8.49 -2.80 -11.71
CA LEU A 227 8.55 -1.39 -12.12
C LEU A 227 9.87 -1.04 -12.81
N GLU A 228 11.00 -1.59 -12.35
CA GLU A 228 12.31 -1.41 -13.00
C GLU A 228 12.40 -2.15 -14.35
N LEU A 229 11.49 -3.07 -14.59
CA LEU A 229 11.35 -3.82 -15.83
C LEU A 229 10.31 -3.22 -16.80
N GLY A 230 9.68 -2.10 -16.42
CA GLY A 230 8.74 -1.37 -17.25
C GLY A 230 7.26 -1.59 -16.92
N ALA A 231 6.92 -2.40 -15.90
CA ALA A 231 5.54 -2.50 -15.43
C ALA A 231 5.03 -1.15 -14.90
N ASP A 232 3.74 -0.88 -15.07
CA ASP A 232 3.10 0.36 -14.61
C ASP A 232 2.54 0.23 -13.19
N VAL A 233 2.02 -0.97 -12.88
CA VAL A 233 1.38 -1.28 -11.61
C VAL A 233 1.84 -2.64 -11.12
N VAL A 234 2.21 -2.70 -9.85
CA VAL A 234 2.52 -3.94 -9.14
C VAL A 234 1.48 -4.20 -8.08
N VAL A 235 1.02 -5.45 -7.97
CA VAL A 235 0.13 -5.88 -6.89
C VAL A 235 0.79 -6.95 -6.05
N HIS A 236 0.46 -6.99 -4.76
CA HIS A 236 0.88 -8.02 -3.83
C HIS A 236 -0.27 -8.55 -3.00
N SER A 237 -0.32 -9.84 -2.82
CA SER A 237 -0.93 -10.42 -1.63
C SER A 237 0.09 -10.41 -0.49
N ALA A 238 0.00 -9.39 0.37
CA ALA A 238 0.90 -9.28 1.52
C ALA A 238 0.73 -10.43 2.52
N THR A 239 -0.36 -11.17 2.43
CA THR A 239 -0.67 -12.41 3.15
C THR A 239 0.40 -13.49 3.00
N LYS A 240 1.15 -13.48 1.88
CA LYS A 240 2.10 -14.55 1.50
C LYS A 240 3.49 -14.25 2.06
N TYR A 241 4.48 -14.10 1.22
CA TYR A 241 5.87 -13.94 1.65
C TYR A 241 6.18 -12.62 2.34
N LEU A 242 5.39 -11.54 2.09
CA LEU A 242 5.58 -10.28 2.82
C LEU A 242 5.30 -10.44 4.32
N ASP A 243 4.26 -11.17 4.72
CA ASP A 243 4.08 -11.63 6.10
C ASP A 243 5.06 -12.76 6.45
N GLY A 244 5.13 -13.78 5.59
CA GLY A 244 6.05 -14.91 5.67
C GLY A 244 5.77 -15.92 6.78
N GLN A 245 4.77 -15.70 7.63
CA GLN A 245 4.45 -16.54 8.79
C GLN A 245 2.98 -16.96 8.87
N GLY A 246 2.14 -16.56 7.91
CA GLY A 246 0.73 -16.93 7.84
C GLY A 246 -0.13 -16.33 8.96
N ARG A 247 0.20 -15.12 9.44
CA ARG A 247 -0.43 -14.48 10.60
C ARG A 247 -1.63 -13.60 10.24
N VAL A 248 -1.53 -12.87 9.12
CA VAL A 248 -2.53 -11.84 8.76
C VAL A 248 -2.79 -11.78 7.26
N LEU A 249 -3.96 -11.24 6.91
CA LEU A 249 -4.28 -10.89 5.54
C LEU A 249 -3.83 -9.47 5.24
N GLY A 250 -3.43 -9.24 3.98
CA GLY A 250 -3.13 -7.92 3.46
C GLY A 250 -2.94 -7.94 1.96
N GLY A 251 -3.04 -6.78 1.35
CA GLY A 251 -2.74 -6.55 -0.06
C GLY A 251 -2.09 -5.19 -0.24
N ALA A 252 -1.46 -5.01 -1.39
CA ALA A 252 -0.86 -3.73 -1.76
C ALA A 252 -0.90 -3.53 -3.27
N VAL A 253 -0.98 -2.27 -3.68
CA VAL A 253 -0.83 -1.80 -5.05
C VAL A 253 0.25 -0.74 -5.06
N LEU A 254 1.19 -0.85 -6.00
CA LEU A 254 2.34 0.04 -6.13
C LEU A 254 2.44 0.55 -7.58
N GLY A 255 2.90 1.78 -7.74
CA GLY A 255 3.08 2.40 -9.06
C GLY A 255 3.37 3.89 -8.94
N SER A 256 3.11 4.63 -10.04
CA SER A 256 3.35 6.07 -10.10
C SER A 256 2.38 6.86 -9.21
N GLN A 257 2.83 8.00 -8.71
CA GLN A 257 2.01 8.90 -7.89
C GLN A 257 0.76 9.39 -8.65
N SER A 258 0.88 9.67 -9.93
CA SER A 258 -0.25 10.13 -10.76
C SER A 258 -1.35 9.07 -10.82
N TYR A 259 -1.02 7.81 -11.15
CA TYR A 259 -2.00 6.72 -11.18
C TYR A 259 -2.62 6.50 -9.80
N MET A 260 -1.80 6.42 -8.76
CA MET A 260 -2.27 6.15 -7.40
C MET A 260 -3.25 7.22 -6.93
N LYS A 261 -2.91 8.50 -7.10
CA LYS A 261 -3.73 9.62 -6.61
C LYS A 261 -5.00 9.83 -7.44
N GLU A 262 -4.89 9.75 -8.77
CA GLU A 262 -5.98 10.14 -9.66
C GLU A 262 -6.98 8.99 -9.94
N LYS A 263 -6.49 7.75 -9.94
CA LYS A 263 -7.29 6.58 -10.34
C LYS A 263 -7.58 5.62 -9.19
N LEU A 264 -6.57 5.21 -8.44
CA LEU A 264 -6.71 4.15 -7.45
C LEU A 264 -7.25 4.65 -6.10
N GLU A 265 -6.72 5.77 -5.56
CA GLU A 265 -7.13 6.30 -4.25
C GLU A 265 -8.64 6.58 -4.16
N PRO A 266 -9.31 7.17 -5.18
CA PRO A 266 -10.75 7.33 -5.17
C PRO A 266 -11.51 6.01 -5.04
N VAL A 267 -11.06 4.96 -5.76
CA VAL A 267 -11.68 3.63 -5.68
C VAL A 267 -11.56 3.08 -4.27
N LEU A 268 -10.35 3.09 -3.69
CA LEU A 268 -10.13 2.60 -2.32
C LEU A 268 -10.92 3.39 -1.29
N ARG A 269 -10.99 4.71 -1.45
CA ARG A 269 -11.72 5.61 -0.54
C ARG A 269 -13.21 5.29 -0.51
N TYR A 270 -13.80 4.99 -1.68
CA TYR A 270 -15.25 4.78 -1.80
C TYR A 270 -15.67 3.34 -1.54
N THR A 271 -14.86 2.36 -1.95
CA THR A 271 -15.17 0.94 -1.77
C THR A 271 -14.73 0.39 -0.40
N GLY A 272 -13.75 1.02 0.26
CA GLY A 272 -13.38 0.77 1.65
C GLY A 272 -12.62 -0.52 1.98
N PRO A 273 -11.80 -1.12 1.08
CA PRO A 273 -11.05 -2.34 1.37
C PRO A 273 -9.78 -2.07 2.21
N ALA A 274 -9.93 -1.32 3.30
CA ALA A 274 -8.80 -0.81 4.07
C ALA A 274 -8.05 -1.93 4.81
N LEU A 275 -6.71 -1.84 4.83
CA LEU A 275 -5.85 -2.63 5.70
C LEU A 275 -5.98 -2.13 7.15
N SER A 276 -6.14 -3.04 8.11
CA SER A 276 -6.16 -2.66 9.53
C SER A 276 -4.76 -2.24 10.01
N ALA A 277 -4.70 -1.31 10.96
CA ALA A 277 -3.43 -0.89 11.57
C ALA A 277 -2.70 -2.05 12.24
N PHE A 278 -3.44 -2.98 12.87
CA PHE A 278 -2.85 -4.17 13.47
C PHE A 278 -2.19 -5.08 12.43
N ASN A 279 -2.89 -5.38 11.33
CA ASN A 279 -2.30 -6.19 10.26
C ASN A 279 -1.10 -5.50 9.62
N ALA A 280 -1.16 -4.18 9.41
CA ALA A 280 -0.03 -3.40 8.89
C ALA A 280 1.20 -3.51 9.79
N TRP A 281 1.02 -3.45 11.11
CA TRP A 281 2.12 -3.60 12.07
C TRP A 281 2.74 -5.01 12.03
N ILE A 282 1.91 -6.06 11.94
CA ILE A 282 2.40 -7.43 11.76
C ILE A 282 3.18 -7.58 10.44
N LEU A 283 2.67 -7.00 9.35
CA LEU A 283 3.33 -7.02 8.04
C LEU A 283 4.66 -6.26 8.06
N LEU A 284 4.79 -5.17 8.82
CA LEU A 284 6.05 -4.47 9.02
C LEU A 284 7.13 -5.40 9.61
N GLY A 285 6.78 -6.21 10.61
CA GLY A 285 7.68 -7.24 11.14
C GLY A 285 8.06 -8.31 10.11
N GLY A 286 7.15 -8.64 9.18
CA GLY A 286 7.42 -9.52 8.05
C GLY A 286 8.43 -8.89 7.08
N LEU A 287 8.26 -7.62 6.71
CA LEU A 287 9.18 -6.92 5.80
C LEU A 287 10.60 -6.84 6.36
N GLN A 288 10.77 -6.63 7.68
CA GLN A 288 12.09 -6.53 8.32
C GLN A 288 12.96 -7.75 8.08
N THR A 289 12.37 -8.92 7.93
CA THR A 289 13.08 -10.18 7.72
C THR A 289 12.99 -10.71 6.29
N LEU A 290 12.30 -10.01 5.41
CA LEU A 290 12.04 -10.46 4.04
C LEU A 290 13.34 -10.82 3.29
N PRO A 291 14.40 -9.99 3.28
CA PRO A 291 15.61 -10.30 2.51
C PRO A 291 16.36 -11.55 2.97
N VAL A 292 16.21 -11.95 4.24
CA VAL A 292 16.86 -13.15 4.78
C VAL A 292 15.99 -14.41 4.71
N ARG A 293 14.70 -14.28 4.39
CA ARG A 293 13.76 -15.40 4.24
C ARG A 293 13.57 -15.84 2.79
N ILE A 294 13.80 -14.93 1.85
CA ILE A 294 13.72 -15.14 0.41
C ILE A 294 15.10 -15.39 -0.14
#